data_f031e85e683f1493111f62e3c6b34455
#
_entry.id   f031e85e683f1493111f62e3c6b34455
#
_cell.length_a   1.000
_cell.length_b   1.000
_cell.length_c   1.000
_cell.angle_alpha   90.00
_cell.angle_beta   90.00
_cell.angle_gamma   90.00
#
_symmetry.space_group_name_H-M   'P 1'
#
loop_
_entity.id
_entity.type
_entity.pdbx_description
1 polymer ?
#
loop_
_entity_poly.entity_id
_entity_poly.type
_entity_poly.pdbx_seq_one_letter_code
_entity_poly.pdbx_strand_id
1 'polypeptide(L)'
;MKMQVTAALLALVCALPSLSGAGVIRGTLRVPAAGAQSSGSANAYPGHANSMAGMPRVEHGLVTDAVIYVDPILARVESTLAAVATPAPKLAQKDQTFVPRVIVIAAGSSVDFPNMDPIYHNVFSLSPARRFDLGKYPKGSSRRVDFRKPGLVNVYCEIHSDMAAFILVLPHHAFTRPSASGAYTLPHLPPGSYRLHVWHPDLGTQDVTVDVPASGDVVENLSY
;
A
#
# COMPACT_ATOMS: atom_id res chain seq x y z
N MET A 1 54.19 -32.39 -33.42
CA MET A 1 53.86 -30.95 -33.35
C MET A 1 52.39 -30.82 -32.95
N LYS A 2 52.09 -30.64 -31.65
CA LYS A 2 50.71 -30.57 -31.17
C LYS A 2 50.36 -29.09 -30.91
N MET A 3 49.41 -28.57 -31.72
CA MET A 3 48.87 -27.23 -31.55
C MET A 3 47.85 -27.24 -30.37
N GLN A 4 48.14 -26.47 -29.32
CA GLN A 4 47.17 -26.18 -28.28
C GLN A 4 46.37 -24.96 -28.68
N VAL A 5 45.03 -25.12 -28.78
CA VAL A 5 44.07 -24.03 -28.98
C VAL A 5 43.58 -23.62 -27.64
N THR A 6 44.01 -22.44 -27.18
CA THR A 6 43.51 -21.80 -25.95
C THR A 6 42.21 -21.05 -26.27
N ALA A 7 41.08 -21.56 -25.80
CA ALA A 7 39.80 -20.85 -25.82
C ALA A 7 39.77 -19.79 -24.75
N ALA A 8 39.76 -18.52 -25.13
CA ALA A 8 39.50 -17.39 -24.20
C ALA A 8 38.00 -17.28 -23.98
N LEU A 9 37.56 -17.52 -22.73
CA LEU A 9 36.19 -17.30 -22.29
C LEU A 9 36.02 -15.79 -22.03
N LEU A 10 35.31 -15.10 -22.90
CA LEU A 10 34.92 -13.70 -22.72
C LEU A 10 33.72 -13.67 -21.78
N ALA A 11 33.93 -13.33 -20.51
CA ALA A 11 32.86 -13.10 -19.54
C ALA A 11 32.17 -11.76 -19.89
N LEU A 12 30.96 -11.84 -20.45
CA LEU A 12 30.09 -10.70 -20.66
C LEU A 12 29.53 -10.24 -19.28
N VAL A 13 30.19 -9.26 -18.66
CA VAL A 13 29.67 -8.60 -17.48
C VAL A 13 28.50 -7.71 -17.93
N CYS A 14 27.27 -8.19 -17.79
CA CYS A 14 26.08 -7.34 -17.85
C CYS A 14 26.15 -6.32 -16.71
N ALA A 15 26.66 -5.14 -16.97
CA ALA A 15 26.51 -3.99 -16.09
C ALA A 15 25.02 -3.63 -16.02
N LEU A 16 24.40 -3.91 -14.86
CA LEU A 16 23.09 -3.35 -14.55
C LEU A 16 23.21 -1.82 -14.61
N PRO A 17 22.30 -1.11 -15.29
CA PRO A 17 22.35 0.33 -15.33
C PRO A 17 22.18 0.84 -13.87
N SER A 18 23.27 1.32 -13.28
CA SER A 18 23.19 2.12 -12.07
C SER A 18 22.30 3.32 -12.38
N LEU A 19 21.27 3.56 -11.57
CA LEU A 19 20.48 4.81 -11.56
C LEU A 19 21.39 5.93 -11.04
N SER A 20 22.38 6.29 -11.87
CA SER A 20 23.29 7.41 -11.59
C SER A 20 22.46 8.68 -11.50
N GLY A 21 22.37 9.27 -10.31
CA GLY A 21 21.60 10.49 -10.06
C GLY A 21 20.18 10.25 -9.47
N ALA A 22 19.84 9.05 -9.01
CA ALA A 22 18.55 8.83 -8.34
C ALA A 22 18.53 9.51 -6.96
N GLY A 23 17.50 10.31 -6.69
CA GLY A 23 17.24 10.93 -5.38
C GLY A 23 16.09 10.25 -4.64
N VAL A 24 15.96 10.55 -3.36
CA VAL A 24 14.86 10.10 -2.51
C VAL A 24 14.00 11.28 -2.11
N ILE A 25 12.69 11.14 -2.24
CA ILE A 25 11.74 12.07 -1.63
C ILE A 25 11.40 11.53 -0.24
N ARG A 26 11.65 12.33 0.79
CA ARG A 26 11.36 11.99 2.18
C ARG A 26 10.78 13.19 2.92
N GLY A 27 10.15 12.95 4.05
CA GLY A 27 9.57 14.03 4.85
C GLY A 27 8.70 13.51 5.98
N THR A 28 7.84 14.39 6.46
CA THR A 28 6.83 14.04 7.47
C THR A 28 5.45 14.40 6.94
N LEU A 29 4.49 13.52 7.17
CA LEU A 29 3.07 13.80 6.96
C LEU A 29 2.43 14.12 8.31
N ARG A 30 1.67 15.21 8.37
CA ARG A 30 0.81 15.56 9.50
C ARG A 30 -0.64 15.39 9.10
N VAL A 31 -1.41 14.71 9.94
CA VAL A 31 -2.87 14.61 9.81
C VAL A 31 -3.52 15.31 11.00
N PRO A 32 -4.70 15.92 10.86
CA PRO A 32 -5.44 16.48 11.99
C PRO A 32 -5.65 15.42 13.07
N ALA A 33 -5.56 15.81 14.34
CA ALA A 33 -5.86 14.90 15.43
C ALA A 33 -7.27 14.32 15.28
N ALA A 34 -7.44 13.03 15.52
CA ALA A 34 -8.74 12.35 15.49
C ALA A 34 -9.71 13.07 16.43
N GLY A 35 -10.73 13.74 15.89
CA GLY A 35 -11.67 14.56 16.64
C GLY A 35 -12.25 15.74 15.86
N ALA A 36 -11.61 16.19 14.81
CA ALA A 36 -12.13 17.22 13.92
C ALA A 36 -12.98 16.57 12.83
N GLN A 37 -14.29 16.51 13.06
CA GLN A 37 -15.34 16.21 12.09
C GLN A 37 -15.33 14.83 11.44
N SER A 38 -15.73 13.80 12.16
CA SER A 38 -16.31 12.61 11.52
C SER A 38 -17.80 12.85 11.27
N SER A 39 -18.12 13.57 10.23
CA SER A 39 -19.47 13.57 9.69
C SER A 39 -19.70 12.25 8.94
N GLY A 40 -20.38 11.32 9.59
CA GLY A 40 -20.88 10.11 8.97
C GLY A 40 -19.87 8.97 8.89
N SER A 41 -20.27 7.83 9.40
CA SER A 41 -19.58 6.54 9.29
C SER A 41 -19.35 6.16 7.83
N ALA A 42 -18.30 6.67 7.21
CA ALA A 42 -17.91 6.31 5.84
C ALA A 42 -17.47 4.83 5.71
N ASN A 43 -17.45 4.09 6.81
CA ASN A 43 -16.97 2.72 6.90
C ASN A 43 -18.04 1.68 7.20
N ALA A 44 -19.29 2.09 7.40
CA ALA A 44 -20.37 1.11 7.52
C ALA A 44 -20.66 0.49 6.16
N TYR A 45 -20.80 -0.81 6.11
CA TYR A 45 -21.33 -1.51 4.94
C TYR A 45 -22.66 -0.86 4.54
N PRO A 46 -22.87 -0.49 3.26
CA PRO A 46 -24.11 0.14 2.81
C PRO A 46 -25.34 -0.66 3.25
N GLY A 47 -26.21 -0.09 4.08
CA GLY A 47 -27.41 -0.72 4.61
C GLY A 47 -27.39 -1.09 6.11
N HIS A 48 -26.28 -0.97 6.81
CA HIS A 48 -26.13 -1.34 8.22
C HIS A 48 -25.64 -0.20 9.14
N ALA A 49 -25.83 1.05 8.77
CA ALA A 49 -25.57 2.17 9.65
C ALA A 49 -26.55 2.13 10.82
N ASN A 50 -26.10 1.86 12.05
CA ASN A 50 -26.78 2.16 13.35
C ASN A 50 -26.95 1.02 14.37
N SER A 51 -26.20 -0.09 14.38
CA SER A 51 -26.57 -1.14 15.36
C SER A 51 -25.54 -1.50 16.45
N MET A 52 -24.43 -0.75 16.63
CA MET A 52 -23.38 -1.19 17.56
C MET A 52 -22.91 -0.10 18.54
N ALA A 53 -23.74 0.21 19.52
CA ALA A 53 -23.29 0.88 20.75
C ALA A 53 -22.55 -0.16 21.62
N GLY A 54 -21.21 -0.02 21.77
CA GLY A 54 -20.42 -0.86 22.68
C GLY A 54 -19.23 -1.61 22.08
N MET A 55 -18.98 -1.54 20.76
CA MET A 55 -17.78 -2.13 20.16
C MET A 55 -16.56 -1.19 20.25
N PRO A 56 -15.33 -1.74 20.25
CA PRO A 56 -14.11 -0.92 20.18
C PRO A 56 -14.20 0.01 18.97
N ARG A 57 -14.15 1.31 19.20
CA ARG A 57 -14.08 2.27 18.10
C ARG A 57 -12.78 2.07 17.34
N VAL A 58 -12.88 1.80 16.04
CA VAL A 58 -11.73 1.91 15.14
C VAL A 58 -11.31 3.39 15.15
N GLU A 59 -10.08 3.66 15.55
CA GLU A 59 -9.53 5.01 15.45
C GLU A 59 -9.42 5.38 13.97
N HIS A 60 -10.06 6.48 13.60
CA HIS A 60 -10.04 7.06 12.26
C HIS A 60 -9.02 8.20 12.20
N GLY A 61 -8.52 8.49 11.00
CA GLY A 61 -7.61 9.61 10.77
C GLY A 61 -6.19 9.38 11.27
N LEU A 62 -5.77 8.11 11.42
CA LEU A 62 -4.38 7.80 11.79
C LEU A 62 -3.44 8.12 10.63
N VAL A 63 -2.33 8.79 10.93
CA VAL A 63 -1.28 9.08 9.93
C VAL A 63 -0.79 7.81 9.21
N THR A 64 -0.79 6.68 9.89
CA THR A 64 -0.43 5.36 9.33
C THR A 64 -1.43 4.82 8.31
N ASP A 65 -2.63 5.41 8.18
CA ASP A 65 -3.62 5.03 7.18
C ASP A 65 -3.41 5.76 5.85
N ALA A 66 -2.52 6.74 5.81
CA ALA A 66 -2.15 7.41 4.58
C ALA A 66 -1.28 6.53 3.68
N VAL A 67 -1.39 6.75 2.37
CA VAL A 67 -0.52 6.23 1.33
C VAL A 67 0.04 7.40 0.54
N ILE A 68 1.35 7.41 0.35
CA ILE A 68 2.07 8.42 -0.42
C ILE A 68 2.66 7.73 -1.65
N TYR A 69 2.37 8.23 -2.85
CA TYR A 69 2.85 7.64 -4.09
C TYR A 69 3.06 8.72 -5.17
N VAL A 70 3.81 8.38 -6.20
CA VAL A 70 4.04 9.24 -7.37
C VAL A 70 3.48 8.58 -8.62
N ASP A 71 2.74 9.32 -9.44
CA ASP A 71 2.15 8.84 -10.68
C ASP A 71 2.04 10.01 -11.70
N PRO A 72 2.43 9.80 -12.96
CA PRO A 72 2.98 8.57 -13.55
C PRO A 72 4.48 8.37 -13.26
N ILE A 73 4.94 7.13 -13.37
CA ILE A 73 6.37 6.79 -13.39
C ILE A 73 6.78 6.16 -14.73
N LEU A 74 8.06 6.25 -15.05
CA LEU A 74 8.60 5.64 -16.26
C LEU A 74 8.69 4.12 -16.11
N ALA A 75 8.40 3.37 -17.17
CA ALA A 75 8.42 1.90 -17.16
C ALA A 75 9.76 1.30 -16.68
N ARG A 76 10.90 1.95 -17.02
CA ARG A 76 12.22 1.51 -16.55
C ARG A 76 12.37 1.63 -15.01
N VAL A 77 11.74 2.65 -14.40
CA VAL A 77 11.74 2.84 -12.95
C VAL A 77 10.92 1.74 -12.31
N GLU A 78 9.73 1.49 -12.82
CA GLU A 78 8.88 0.39 -12.36
C GLU A 78 9.59 -0.96 -12.44
N SER A 79 10.26 -1.26 -13.55
CA SER A 79 11.01 -2.52 -13.70
C SER A 79 12.09 -2.70 -12.61
N THR A 80 12.73 -1.60 -12.20
CA THR A 80 13.73 -1.64 -11.12
C THR A 80 13.09 -1.85 -9.74
N LEU A 81 11.99 -1.15 -9.47
CA LEU A 81 11.26 -1.27 -8.20
C LEU A 81 10.61 -2.64 -8.04
N ALA A 82 10.00 -3.16 -9.10
CA ALA A 82 9.36 -4.47 -9.12
C ALA A 82 10.33 -5.65 -8.95
N ALA A 83 11.62 -5.45 -9.25
CA ALA A 83 12.64 -6.48 -9.07
C ALA A 83 12.96 -6.78 -7.59
N VAL A 84 12.55 -5.90 -6.67
CA VAL A 84 12.72 -6.11 -5.23
C VAL A 84 11.58 -6.99 -4.72
N ALA A 85 11.87 -8.27 -4.48
CA ALA A 85 10.89 -9.21 -3.94
C ALA A 85 10.46 -8.80 -2.52
N THR A 86 9.17 -8.59 -2.34
CA THR A 86 8.58 -8.33 -1.01
C THR A 86 7.62 -9.47 -0.66
N PRO A 87 7.57 -9.92 0.61
CA PRO A 87 6.55 -10.88 1.05
C PRO A 87 5.14 -10.34 0.79
N ALA A 88 4.20 -11.24 0.50
CA ALA A 88 2.79 -10.87 0.40
C ALA A 88 2.33 -10.18 1.70
N PRO A 89 1.77 -8.96 1.63
CA PRO A 89 1.28 -8.29 2.81
C PRO A 89 0.10 -9.06 3.41
N LYS A 90 -0.11 -8.87 4.72
CA LYS A 90 -1.19 -9.51 5.46
C LYS A 90 -2.20 -8.45 5.89
N LEU A 91 -3.48 -8.75 5.70
CA LEU A 91 -4.60 -8.04 6.28
C LEU A 91 -5.27 -8.97 7.29
N ALA A 92 -4.78 -8.92 8.53
CA ALA A 92 -5.21 -9.85 9.58
C ALA A 92 -6.55 -9.44 10.19
N GLN A 93 -7.36 -10.42 10.56
CA GLN A 93 -8.54 -10.24 11.39
C GLN A 93 -8.10 -10.46 12.84
N LYS A 94 -8.11 -9.41 13.64
CA LYS A 94 -7.65 -9.42 15.03
C LYS A 94 -8.47 -8.43 15.86
N ASP A 95 -8.91 -8.86 17.03
CA ASP A 95 -9.70 -8.04 17.95
C ASP A 95 -10.96 -7.43 17.27
N GLN A 96 -11.60 -8.25 16.40
CA GLN A 96 -12.77 -7.89 15.58
C GLN A 96 -12.51 -6.65 14.68
N THR A 97 -11.28 -6.48 14.24
CA THR A 97 -10.87 -5.45 13.27
C THR A 97 -9.97 -6.03 12.18
N PHE A 98 -9.77 -5.29 11.09
CA PHE A 98 -8.72 -5.58 10.12
C PHE A 98 -7.44 -4.81 10.49
N VAL A 99 -6.32 -5.53 10.58
CA VAL A 99 -5.01 -4.96 10.96
C VAL A 99 -3.95 -5.32 9.90
N PRO A 100 -3.29 -4.31 9.30
CA PRO A 100 -3.56 -2.88 9.42
C PRO A 100 -4.86 -2.50 8.69
N ARG A 101 -5.44 -1.33 9.01
CA ARG A 101 -6.66 -0.86 8.35
C ARG A 101 -6.46 -0.53 6.87
N VAL A 102 -5.28 -0.09 6.49
CA VAL A 102 -4.91 0.24 5.09
C VAL A 102 -3.69 -0.56 4.67
N ILE A 103 -3.73 -1.14 3.47
CA ILE A 103 -2.56 -1.66 2.76
C ILE A 103 -2.46 -1.00 1.39
N VAL A 104 -1.23 -0.84 0.90
CA VAL A 104 -0.93 -0.46 -0.48
C VAL A 104 -0.11 -1.57 -1.12
N ILE A 105 -0.45 -1.90 -2.36
CA ILE A 105 0.21 -2.93 -3.16
C ILE A 105 0.30 -2.50 -4.62
N ALA A 106 1.24 -3.07 -5.36
CA ALA A 106 1.24 -2.97 -6.81
C ALA A 106 0.29 -4.00 -7.44
N ALA A 107 -0.25 -3.67 -8.61
CA ALA A 107 -1.06 -4.61 -9.40
C ALA A 107 -0.25 -5.87 -9.74
N GLY A 108 -0.89 -7.03 -9.63
CA GLY A 108 -0.23 -8.34 -9.74
C GLY A 108 0.16 -8.94 -8.39
N SER A 109 0.12 -8.17 -7.29
CA SER A 109 0.41 -8.68 -5.95
C SER A 109 -0.75 -9.49 -5.37
N SER A 110 -0.42 -10.31 -4.36
CA SER A 110 -1.39 -11.05 -3.55
C SER A 110 -1.41 -10.52 -2.13
N VAL A 111 -2.53 -10.69 -1.43
CA VAL A 111 -2.70 -10.38 0.01
C VAL A 111 -3.18 -11.62 0.74
N ASP A 112 -2.59 -11.90 1.90
CA ASP A 112 -3.03 -12.94 2.81
C ASP A 112 -3.99 -12.37 3.87
N PHE A 113 -5.06 -13.11 4.16
CA PHE A 113 -6.09 -12.74 5.13
C PHE A 113 -6.14 -13.77 6.29
N PRO A 114 -5.20 -13.73 7.25
CA PRO A 114 -5.22 -14.62 8.39
C PRO A 114 -6.30 -14.23 9.40
N ASN A 115 -7.03 -15.20 9.95
CA ASN A 115 -7.90 -15.02 11.11
C ASN A 115 -7.12 -15.33 12.40
N MET A 116 -6.89 -14.31 13.22
CA MET A 116 -6.20 -14.42 14.52
C MET A 116 -7.16 -14.44 15.71
N ASP A 117 -8.45 -14.18 15.48
CA ASP A 117 -9.48 -14.18 16.52
C ASP A 117 -10.02 -15.57 16.86
N PRO A 118 -10.50 -15.79 18.08
CA PRO A 118 -11.09 -17.08 18.49
C PRO A 118 -12.46 -17.36 17.85
N ILE A 119 -12.99 -16.43 17.07
CA ILE A 119 -14.30 -16.49 16.41
C ILE A 119 -14.14 -16.59 14.89
N TYR A 120 -15.20 -17.02 14.21
CA TYR A 120 -15.26 -17.02 12.76
C TYR A 120 -15.40 -15.59 12.22
N HIS A 121 -14.69 -15.32 11.14
CA HIS A 121 -14.86 -14.13 10.32
C HIS A 121 -15.06 -14.52 8.87
N ASN A 122 -15.64 -13.58 8.11
CA ASN A 122 -15.70 -13.59 6.66
C ASN A 122 -14.90 -12.39 6.14
N VAL A 123 -14.34 -12.50 4.94
CA VAL A 123 -13.68 -11.39 4.25
C VAL A 123 -14.22 -11.29 2.85
N PHE A 124 -14.78 -10.15 2.48
CA PHE A 124 -15.32 -9.94 1.14
C PHE A 124 -15.11 -8.50 0.64
N SER A 125 -15.25 -8.33 -0.67
CA SER A 125 -15.23 -7.04 -1.34
C SER A 125 -16.20 -7.03 -2.53
N LEU A 126 -16.89 -5.90 -2.71
CA LEU A 126 -17.74 -5.62 -3.86
C LEU A 126 -17.11 -4.58 -4.81
N SER A 127 -15.88 -4.15 -4.54
CA SER A 127 -15.20 -3.11 -5.31
C SER A 127 -14.95 -3.54 -6.76
N PRO A 128 -15.14 -2.63 -7.76
CA PRO A 128 -14.93 -2.95 -9.19
C PRO A 128 -13.50 -3.40 -9.52
N ALA A 129 -12.49 -2.92 -8.78
CA ALA A 129 -11.09 -3.32 -8.97
C ALA A 129 -10.88 -4.80 -8.60
N ARG A 130 -11.55 -5.29 -7.55
CA ARG A 130 -11.50 -6.69 -7.14
C ARG A 130 -12.74 -7.09 -6.33
N ARG A 131 -13.60 -7.92 -6.90
CA ARG A 131 -14.70 -8.58 -6.18
C ARG A 131 -14.24 -9.94 -5.71
N PHE A 132 -14.54 -10.27 -4.45
CA PHE A 132 -14.30 -11.59 -3.90
C PHE A 132 -15.13 -11.81 -2.63
N ASP A 133 -15.35 -13.07 -2.29
CA ASP A 133 -15.90 -13.51 -1.02
C ASP A 133 -15.15 -14.77 -0.60
N LEU A 134 -14.50 -14.71 0.56
CA LEU A 134 -13.72 -15.82 1.08
C LEU A 134 -14.55 -16.78 1.94
N GLY A 135 -15.84 -16.46 2.19
CA GLY A 135 -16.66 -17.20 3.13
C GLY A 135 -16.11 -17.14 4.57
N LYS A 136 -16.76 -17.83 5.47
CA LYS A 136 -16.39 -17.86 6.90
C LYS A 136 -15.26 -18.84 7.15
N TYR A 137 -14.29 -18.48 7.99
CA TYR A 137 -13.20 -19.36 8.39
C TYR A 137 -12.73 -19.09 9.84
N PRO A 138 -12.23 -20.16 10.54
CA PRO A 138 -11.88 -20.10 11.95
C PRO A 138 -10.48 -19.51 12.18
N LYS A 139 -10.16 -19.28 13.47
CA LYS A 139 -8.82 -18.93 13.96
C LYS A 139 -7.74 -19.85 13.38
N GLY A 140 -6.59 -19.24 13.04
CA GLY A 140 -5.41 -19.94 12.51
C GLY A 140 -5.47 -20.26 11.01
N SER A 141 -6.64 -20.08 10.38
CA SER A 141 -6.77 -20.18 8.92
C SER A 141 -6.39 -18.89 8.24
N SER A 142 -5.85 -18.98 7.03
CA SER A 142 -5.55 -17.84 6.17
C SER A 142 -6.01 -18.14 4.75
N ARG A 143 -6.50 -17.12 4.06
CA ARG A 143 -6.88 -17.20 2.65
C ARG A 143 -6.16 -16.12 1.86
N ARG A 144 -5.89 -16.38 0.57
CA ARG A 144 -5.13 -15.48 -0.30
C ARG A 144 -5.99 -15.00 -1.44
N VAL A 145 -5.79 -13.72 -1.82
CA VAL A 145 -6.43 -13.10 -3.00
C VAL A 145 -5.38 -12.37 -3.82
N ASP A 146 -5.47 -12.52 -5.14
CA ASP A 146 -4.64 -11.80 -6.11
C ASP A 146 -5.34 -10.53 -6.58
N PHE A 147 -4.58 -9.44 -6.73
CA PHE A 147 -5.07 -8.11 -7.13
C PHE A 147 -4.42 -7.68 -8.43
N ARG A 148 -5.11 -7.85 -9.56
CA ARG A 148 -4.56 -7.61 -10.90
C ARG A 148 -4.87 -6.22 -11.47
N LYS A 149 -5.93 -5.57 -11.00
CA LYS A 149 -6.39 -4.28 -11.49
C LYS A 149 -6.07 -3.18 -10.49
N PRO A 150 -5.46 -2.05 -10.91
CA PRO A 150 -5.35 -0.86 -10.08
C PRO A 150 -6.72 -0.34 -9.63
N GLY A 151 -6.76 0.27 -8.45
CA GLY A 151 -7.94 0.89 -7.88
C GLY A 151 -8.09 0.62 -6.38
N LEU A 152 -9.06 1.29 -5.78
CA LEU A 152 -9.39 1.10 -4.37
C LEU A 152 -10.28 -0.12 -4.18
N VAL A 153 -9.91 -0.99 -3.24
CA VAL A 153 -10.67 -2.16 -2.84
C VAL A 153 -11.07 -2.01 -1.37
N ASN A 154 -12.35 -1.84 -1.13
CA ASN A 154 -12.94 -1.84 0.20
C ASN A 154 -13.17 -3.28 0.64
N VAL A 155 -12.71 -3.62 1.83
CA VAL A 155 -12.78 -4.95 2.41
C VAL A 155 -13.68 -4.92 3.64
N TYR A 156 -14.56 -5.88 3.77
CA TYR A 156 -15.57 -5.95 4.82
C TYR A 156 -15.68 -7.35 5.42
N CYS A 157 -16.30 -7.42 6.60
CA CYS A 157 -16.76 -8.64 7.24
C CYS A 157 -18.30 -8.66 7.28
N GLU A 158 -18.93 -9.77 6.87
CA GLU A 158 -20.39 -9.92 6.91
C GLU A 158 -20.95 -10.03 8.34
N ILE A 159 -20.13 -10.57 9.27
CA ILE A 159 -20.56 -10.86 10.64
C ILE A 159 -20.48 -9.62 11.54
N HIS A 160 -19.46 -8.77 11.32
CA HIS A 160 -19.20 -7.58 12.12
C HIS A 160 -19.18 -6.36 11.19
N SER A 161 -20.25 -5.57 11.23
CA SER A 161 -20.48 -4.45 10.29
C SER A 161 -19.41 -3.35 10.35
N ASP A 162 -18.74 -3.21 11.50
CA ASP A 162 -17.71 -2.19 11.72
C ASP A 162 -16.31 -2.62 11.25
N MET A 163 -16.14 -3.90 10.88
CA MET A 163 -14.90 -4.40 10.31
C MET A 163 -14.76 -3.97 8.86
N ALA A 164 -14.03 -2.89 8.63
CA ALA A 164 -13.70 -2.39 7.31
C ALA A 164 -12.20 -2.10 7.16
N ALA A 165 -11.67 -2.34 5.97
CA ALA A 165 -10.30 -2.02 5.60
C ALA A 165 -10.21 -1.63 4.13
N PHE A 166 -9.04 -1.11 3.75
CA PHE A 166 -8.79 -0.58 2.41
C PHE A 166 -7.52 -1.19 1.83
N ILE A 167 -7.59 -1.62 0.58
CA ILE A 167 -6.42 -2.03 -0.20
C ILE A 167 -6.33 -1.10 -1.40
N LEU A 168 -5.31 -0.22 -1.39
CA LEU A 168 -5.03 0.63 -2.54
C LEU A 168 -4.09 -0.13 -3.49
N VAL A 169 -4.61 -0.51 -4.65
CA VAL A 169 -3.85 -1.20 -5.69
C VAL A 169 -3.35 -0.16 -6.68
N LEU A 170 -2.04 0.03 -6.74
CA LEU A 170 -1.38 0.97 -7.65
C LEU A 170 -0.83 0.25 -8.88
N PRO A 171 -0.66 0.92 -10.03
CA PRO A 171 -0.11 0.29 -11.23
C PRO A 171 1.40 0.03 -11.14
N HIS A 172 2.08 0.48 -10.09
CA HIS A 172 3.53 0.46 -9.91
C HIS A 172 3.94 0.40 -8.43
N HIS A 173 5.26 0.29 -8.15
CA HIS A 173 5.84 0.17 -6.81
C HIS A 173 6.39 1.50 -6.23
N ALA A 174 6.15 2.64 -6.86
CA ALA A 174 6.63 3.95 -6.39
C ALA A 174 5.72 4.53 -5.30
N PHE A 175 5.60 3.85 -4.18
CA PHE A 175 4.76 4.24 -3.05
C PHE A 175 5.42 3.92 -1.71
N THR A 176 4.87 4.55 -0.66
CA THR A 176 5.24 4.29 0.74
C THR A 176 4.05 4.56 1.66
N ARG A 177 4.20 4.18 2.92
CA ARG A 177 3.29 4.55 4.01
C ARG A 177 4.08 5.26 5.10
N PRO A 178 3.53 6.32 5.71
CA PRO A 178 4.18 6.97 6.84
C PRO A 178 4.22 6.07 8.07
N SER A 179 5.24 6.25 8.88
CA SER A 179 5.34 5.66 10.22
C SER A 179 4.35 6.31 11.20
N ALA A 180 4.24 5.80 12.41
CA ALA A 180 3.42 6.41 13.46
C ALA A 180 3.83 7.85 13.81
N SER A 181 5.09 8.23 13.56
CA SER A 181 5.56 9.61 13.71
C SER A 181 5.26 10.50 12.50
N GLY A 182 4.67 9.94 11.44
CA GLY A 182 4.43 10.62 10.17
C GLY A 182 5.62 10.60 9.21
N ALA A 183 6.78 10.11 9.61
CA ALA A 183 7.95 10.05 8.74
C ALA A 183 7.71 9.09 7.57
N TYR A 184 8.09 9.52 6.38
CA TYR A 184 7.99 8.73 5.16
C TYR A 184 9.23 8.86 4.28
N THR A 185 9.45 7.86 3.43
CA THR A 185 10.50 7.84 2.42
C THR A 185 9.99 7.07 1.21
N LEU A 186 10.00 7.69 0.04
CA LEU A 186 9.69 7.04 -1.23
C LEU A 186 10.91 6.27 -1.75
N PRO A 187 10.71 5.28 -2.62
CA PRO A 187 11.81 4.65 -3.33
C PRO A 187 12.64 5.66 -4.13
N HIS A 188 13.86 5.28 -4.51
CA HIS A 188 14.72 6.09 -5.37
C HIS A 188 14.06 6.37 -6.72
N LEU A 189 14.04 7.64 -7.10
CA LEU A 189 13.47 8.15 -8.35
C LEU A 189 14.55 8.89 -9.15
N PRO A 190 14.57 8.75 -10.49
CA PRO A 190 15.42 9.58 -11.34
C PRO A 190 15.13 11.07 -11.17
N PRO A 191 16.07 11.95 -11.55
CA PRO A 191 15.82 13.39 -11.62
C PRO A 191 14.61 13.70 -12.51
N GLY A 192 13.76 14.62 -12.06
CA GLY A 192 12.55 15.02 -12.78
C GLY A 192 11.50 15.62 -11.87
N SER A 193 10.44 16.14 -12.49
CA SER A 193 9.27 16.66 -11.78
C SER A 193 8.21 15.56 -11.62
N TYR A 194 7.75 15.36 -10.41
CA TYR A 194 6.81 14.30 -10.07
C TYR A 194 5.57 14.89 -9.40
N ARG A 195 4.40 14.33 -9.73
CA ARG A 195 3.19 14.55 -8.95
C ARG A 195 3.16 13.54 -7.80
N LEU A 196 3.23 14.05 -6.59
CA LEU A 196 3.14 13.30 -5.35
C LEU A 196 1.68 13.30 -4.89
N HIS A 197 1.09 12.13 -4.77
CA HIS A 197 -0.26 11.92 -4.27
C HIS A 197 -0.20 11.48 -2.82
N VAL A 198 -1.03 12.08 -1.98
CA VAL A 198 -1.25 11.68 -0.60
C VAL A 198 -2.70 11.26 -0.48
N TRP A 199 -2.96 9.97 -0.35
CA TRP A 199 -4.30 9.43 -0.20
C TRP A 199 -4.54 8.96 1.24
N HIS A 200 -5.72 9.27 1.77
CA HIS A 200 -6.17 8.80 3.07
C HIS A 200 -7.66 8.42 2.98
N PRO A 201 -8.11 7.30 3.57
CA PRO A 201 -9.48 6.82 3.43
C PRO A 201 -10.54 7.80 3.96
N ASP A 202 -10.21 8.58 4.98
CA ASP A 202 -11.15 9.50 5.63
C ASP A 202 -10.95 10.95 5.20
N LEU A 203 -9.75 11.33 4.70
CA LEU A 203 -9.39 12.72 4.38
C LEU A 203 -9.32 12.98 2.86
N GLY A 204 -9.42 11.92 2.04
CA GLY A 204 -9.37 12.03 0.60
C GLY A 204 -7.95 12.07 0.04
N THR A 205 -7.79 12.70 -1.12
CA THR A 205 -6.51 12.79 -1.84
C THR A 205 -6.06 14.23 -1.95
N GLN A 206 -4.77 14.47 -1.76
CA GLN A 206 -4.08 15.73 -2.04
C GLN A 206 -2.92 15.47 -2.99
N ASP A 207 -2.61 16.47 -3.83
CA ASP A 207 -1.53 16.39 -4.80
C ASP A 207 -0.53 17.52 -4.57
N VAL A 208 0.77 17.19 -4.65
CA VAL A 208 1.87 18.15 -4.57
C VAL A 208 2.86 17.87 -5.70
N THR A 209 3.40 18.89 -6.33
CA THR A 209 4.49 18.75 -7.31
C THR A 209 5.83 18.82 -6.59
N VAL A 210 6.72 17.85 -6.85
CA VAL A 210 8.05 17.76 -6.25
C VAL A 210 9.08 17.54 -7.33
N ASP A 211 10.15 18.34 -7.32
CA ASP A 211 11.27 18.22 -8.25
C ASP A 211 12.41 17.45 -7.59
N VAL A 212 12.76 16.30 -8.17
CA VAL A 212 13.92 15.51 -7.79
C VAL A 212 15.13 16.01 -8.55
N PRO A 213 16.17 16.54 -7.86
CA PRO A 213 17.35 17.10 -8.50
C PRO A 213 18.24 16.00 -9.10
N ALA A 214 19.21 16.43 -9.93
CA ALA A 214 20.20 15.52 -10.52
C ALA A 214 21.10 14.84 -9.48
N SER A 215 21.17 15.36 -8.27
CA SER A 215 21.90 14.76 -7.14
C SER A 215 21.28 15.19 -5.81
N GLY A 216 21.29 14.27 -4.83
CA GLY A 216 20.76 14.51 -3.49
C GLY A 216 19.28 14.18 -3.33
N ASP A 217 18.84 14.24 -2.08
CA ASP A 217 17.47 13.95 -1.66
C ASP A 217 16.64 15.23 -1.59
N VAL A 218 15.33 15.05 -1.66
CA VAL A 218 14.33 16.12 -1.45
C VAL A 218 13.62 15.88 -0.13
N VAL A 219 13.45 16.95 0.64
CA VAL A 219 12.63 16.93 1.85
C VAL A 219 11.34 17.67 1.56
N GLU A 220 10.22 16.92 1.56
CA GLU A 220 8.87 17.46 1.37
C GLU A 220 8.01 17.13 2.59
N ASN A 221 7.58 18.16 3.33
CA ASN A 221 6.70 17.98 4.49
C ASN A 221 5.26 18.26 4.09
N LEU A 222 4.38 17.31 4.37
CA LEU A 222 3.00 17.26 3.94
C LEU A 222 2.05 17.44 5.13
N SER A 223 0.86 17.99 4.87
CA SER A 223 -0.22 18.10 5.88
C SER A 223 -1.59 18.05 5.20
N TYR A 224 -2.56 17.40 5.85
CA TYR A 224 -3.98 17.51 5.53
C TYR A 224 -4.60 18.76 6.14
#